data_754ee0ca33d1bd5e5a58f2da6a6fbec2
#
_entry.id   754ee0ca33d1bd5e5a58f2da6a6fbec2
#
_cell.length_a   1.000
_cell.length_b   1.000
_cell.length_c   1.000
_cell.angle_alpha   90.00
_cell.angle_beta   90.00
_cell.angle_gamma   90.00
#
_symmetry.space_group_name_H-M   'P 1'
#
loop_
_entity.id
_entity.type
_entity.pdbx_description
1 polymer ?
#
loop_
_entity_poly.entity_id
_entity_poly.type
_entity_poly.pdbx_seq_one_letter_code
_entity_poly.pdbx_strand_id
1 'polypeptide(L)'
;MAGCGGGSGGSAANAPLTSSGSPLQAATLQVASGVVTGFGSVYVDGVRLDDSETGAVTEQADGSTRPVALQIGQRLRATHDGTGKVSKLVVDAAVIGQVVSVDAAAGALQVAGQAVLINVDAALGSLTQFGGDGTDPASRYSSLTDVQAGDFAEVHGSPVLSGGQWVVRATRIDKRAAIGAIRVSGVVSNLLNTGAAKTFQVGALTVDYAAALAAGKVRPAERLAADVAVQVHGAPTGVVGNVLTAAAVRIGADRDGLPVATRVQLGGLVSGLNMAAGTFQLDGALVRIGTVAPEPTGAVVNNGAWVKVAGALAEDGAIDAAQITVRQANSATDLARVRLLGPVTGLVDQNIFIVRDVPVDASNVLAASRIGCAQLVDGSQVIVSAVMQAGTDVVLADELRCEAPLAGRPVAGHAGGAVAAIDLVARSLTLTDP
;
A
#
# COMPACT_ATOMS: atom_id res chain seq x y z
N MET A 1 76.86 36.65 28.20
CA MET A 1 76.34 38.01 28.31
C MET A 1 74.92 37.93 27.90
N ALA A 2 73.97 37.80 28.77
CA ALA A 2 73.22 38.81 29.49
C ALA A 2 72.29 39.62 28.54
N GLY A 3 70.99 39.52 28.78
CA GLY A 3 70.03 40.43 28.29
C GLY A 3 68.62 39.95 28.64
N CYS A 4 68.12 40.33 29.83
CA CYS A 4 66.72 40.25 30.26
C CYS A 4 65.87 41.30 29.57
N GLY A 5 64.58 41.03 29.47
CA GLY A 5 63.50 42.00 29.24
C GLY A 5 62.22 41.27 28.96
N GLY A 6 61.31 41.17 29.84
CA GLY A 6 60.35 42.09 30.33
C GLY A 6 59.01 41.71 29.75
N GLY A 7 58.10 41.08 30.55
CA GLY A 7 56.75 40.65 30.18
C GLY A 7 55.80 41.81 30.08
N SER A 8 54.70 41.59 29.34
CA SER A 8 53.45 42.28 29.57
C SER A 8 52.29 41.33 29.20
N GLY A 9 51.41 41.13 30.17
CA GLY A 9 50.27 40.31 30.05
C GLY A 9 49.26 40.89 29.05
N GLY A 10 48.80 40.07 28.12
CA GLY A 10 47.67 40.32 27.26
C GLY A 10 46.55 39.40 27.65
N SER A 11 45.48 39.97 28.16
CA SER A 11 44.21 39.25 28.40
C SER A 11 43.71 38.54 27.11
N ALA A 12 43.62 37.24 27.16
CA ALA A 12 42.97 36.49 26.10
C ALA A 12 41.47 36.79 26.15
N ALA A 13 41.00 37.55 25.17
CA ALA A 13 39.59 37.71 24.91
C ALA A 13 39.02 36.35 24.49
N ASN A 14 38.02 35.89 25.23
CA ASN A 14 37.19 34.76 24.84
C ASN A 14 36.57 35.01 23.47
N ALA A 15 37.06 34.37 22.43
CA ALA A 15 36.38 34.27 21.15
C ALA A 15 35.16 33.36 21.34
N PRO A 16 33.97 33.76 20.90
CA PRO A 16 32.81 32.87 20.95
C PRO A 16 33.08 31.66 20.05
N LEU A 17 32.91 30.47 20.60
CA LEU A 17 32.85 29.22 19.85
C LEU A 17 31.69 29.33 18.88
N THR A 18 31.96 29.67 17.62
CA THR A 18 31.02 29.45 16.54
C THR A 18 30.88 27.95 16.41
N SER A 19 29.82 27.39 16.97
CA SER A 19 29.36 26.05 16.63
C SER A 19 29.06 26.09 15.13
N SER A 20 29.97 25.56 14.34
CA SER A 20 29.66 25.14 12.96
C SER A 20 28.66 23.98 13.06
N GLY A 21 27.39 24.33 13.25
CA GLY A 21 26.31 23.39 13.03
C GLY A 21 26.45 22.92 11.61
N SER A 22 26.76 21.63 11.42
CA SER A 22 26.60 20.99 10.13
C SER A 22 25.19 21.33 9.64
N PRO A 23 25.00 21.77 8.40
CA PRO A 23 23.68 22.04 7.91
C PRO A 23 22.89 20.75 8.09
N LEU A 24 21.75 20.83 8.81
CA LEU A 24 20.79 19.74 8.89
C LEU A 24 20.51 19.35 7.46
N GLN A 25 20.98 18.18 7.06
CA GLN A 25 20.76 17.65 5.73
C GLN A 25 19.24 17.60 5.56
N ALA A 26 18.70 18.42 4.67
CA ALA A 26 17.27 18.46 4.44
C ALA A 26 16.80 17.02 4.22
N ALA A 27 15.82 16.58 5.01
CA ALA A 27 15.29 15.22 4.93
C ALA A 27 14.89 14.96 3.47
N THR A 28 15.57 14.00 2.85
CA THR A 28 15.31 13.70 1.43
C THR A 28 14.01 12.93 1.36
N LEU A 29 12.96 13.57 0.82
CA LEU A 29 11.67 12.94 0.61
C LEU A 29 11.84 11.64 -0.15
N GLN A 30 11.30 10.56 0.37
CA GLN A 30 11.29 9.24 -0.25
C GLN A 30 9.87 8.69 -0.29
N VAL A 31 9.59 7.87 -1.27
CA VAL A 31 8.29 7.20 -1.43
C VAL A 31 8.51 5.71 -1.49
N ALA A 32 7.78 4.98 -0.64
CA ALA A 32 7.66 3.53 -0.71
C ALA A 32 6.23 3.17 -1.12
N SER A 33 6.08 2.31 -2.11
CA SER A 33 4.78 1.77 -2.53
C SER A 33 4.82 0.26 -2.55
N GLY A 34 3.78 -0.37 -2.04
CA GLY A 34 3.68 -1.83 -1.94
C GLY A 34 2.45 -2.28 -1.17
N VAL A 35 2.49 -3.49 -0.68
CA VAL A 35 1.39 -4.15 0.04
C VAL A 35 1.63 -4.09 1.54
N VAL A 36 0.58 -3.80 2.31
CA VAL A 36 0.63 -3.87 3.77
C VAL A 36 0.77 -5.33 4.20
N THR A 37 1.89 -5.64 4.85
CA THR A 37 2.23 -6.99 5.31
C THR A 37 2.35 -7.10 6.83
N GLY A 38 2.12 -6.02 7.58
CA GLY A 38 2.17 -6.08 9.03
C GLY A 38 1.93 -4.76 9.73
N PHE A 39 1.76 -4.87 11.04
CA PHE A 39 1.47 -3.78 11.97
C PHE A 39 2.38 -3.82 13.21
N GLY A 40 2.47 -2.64 13.86
CA GLY A 40 3.35 -2.40 15.00
C GLY A 40 4.46 -1.40 14.68
N SER A 41 4.26 -0.60 13.82
CA SER A 41 4.61 0.24 12.69
C SER A 41 4.05 -0.40 11.43
N VAL A 42 3.74 0.35 10.40
CA VAL A 42 3.26 -0.28 9.16
C VAL A 42 4.43 -0.97 8.44
N TYR A 43 4.19 -2.19 7.95
CA TYR A 43 5.13 -2.91 7.09
C TYR A 43 4.59 -2.88 5.67
N VAL A 44 5.40 -2.38 4.73
CA VAL A 44 5.10 -2.34 3.30
C VAL A 44 6.10 -3.24 2.57
N ASP A 45 5.63 -4.35 2.00
CA ASP A 45 6.47 -5.41 1.42
C ASP A 45 7.63 -5.83 2.34
N GLY A 46 7.34 -5.96 3.64
CA GLY A 46 8.31 -6.33 4.67
C GLY A 46 9.21 -5.19 5.16
N VAL A 47 9.14 -3.99 4.57
CA VAL A 47 9.87 -2.81 5.04
C VAL A 47 9.08 -2.11 6.13
N ARG A 48 9.70 -1.97 7.31
CA ARG A 48 9.10 -1.27 8.43
C ARG A 48 9.16 0.24 8.24
N LEU A 49 8.00 0.91 8.38
CA LEU A 49 7.85 2.35 8.33
C LEU A 49 7.16 2.83 9.60
N ASP A 50 7.68 3.87 10.24
CA ASP A 50 7.14 4.44 11.47
C ASP A 50 5.98 5.38 11.16
N ASP A 51 4.76 4.90 11.41
CA ASP A 51 3.49 5.59 11.20
C ASP A 51 2.88 6.15 12.49
N SER A 52 3.66 6.21 13.59
CA SER A 52 3.17 6.61 14.93
C SER A 52 2.50 7.98 14.99
N GLU A 53 2.84 8.90 14.06
CA GLU A 53 2.32 10.26 14.01
C GLU A 53 1.38 10.49 12.80
N THR A 54 1.12 9.46 11.98
CA THR A 54 0.44 9.65 10.69
C THR A 54 -0.65 8.61 10.47
N GLY A 55 -1.89 9.05 10.38
CA GLY A 55 -3.00 8.19 9.97
C GLY A 55 -3.01 7.95 8.46
N ALA A 56 -3.56 6.80 8.05
CA ALA A 56 -3.76 6.50 6.65
C ALA A 56 -5.01 7.20 6.09
N VAL A 57 -4.93 7.60 4.82
CA VAL A 57 -6.02 8.21 4.10
C VAL A 57 -6.21 7.56 2.73
N THR A 58 -7.42 7.65 2.19
CA THR A 58 -7.70 7.38 0.77
C THR A 58 -8.05 8.68 0.06
N GLU A 59 -7.59 8.84 -1.17
CA GLU A 59 -7.88 10.02 -1.99
C GLU A 59 -9.21 9.86 -2.73
N GLN A 60 -10.00 10.93 -2.80
CA GLN A 60 -11.27 10.99 -3.49
C GLN A 60 -11.10 11.56 -4.92
N ALA A 61 -12.16 11.47 -5.73
CA ALA A 61 -12.15 11.98 -7.11
C ALA A 61 -11.84 13.48 -7.23
N ASP A 62 -12.22 14.27 -6.25
CA ASP A 62 -11.98 15.72 -6.17
C ASP A 62 -10.58 16.09 -5.63
N GLY A 63 -9.79 15.08 -5.22
CA GLY A 63 -8.47 15.25 -4.62
C GLY A 63 -8.50 15.45 -3.10
N SER A 64 -9.68 15.51 -2.46
CA SER A 64 -9.79 15.47 -1.02
C SER A 64 -9.36 14.10 -0.46
N THR A 65 -9.08 14.05 0.84
CA THR A 65 -8.69 12.80 1.50
C THR A 65 -9.68 12.44 2.60
N ARG A 66 -9.86 11.14 2.83
CA ARG A 66 -10.67 10.60 3.92
C ARG A 66 -9.83 9.62 4.74
N PRO A 67 -9.87 9.68 6.08
CA PRO A 67 -9.23 8.67 6.93
C PRO A 67 -9.72 7.26 6.61
N VAL A 68 -8.82 6.29 6.71
CA VAL A 68 -9.11 4.87 6.50
C VAL A 68 -8.27 4.02 7.45
N ALA A 69 -8.83 2.93 7.95
CA ALA A 69 -8.08 1.94 8.71
C ALA A 69 -7.20 1.11 7.77
N LEU A 70 -5.95 0.86 8.18
CA LEU A 70 -5.05 -0.02 7.44
C LEU A 70 -5.38 -1.49 7.72
N GLN A 71 -5.35 -2.29 6.66
CA GLN A 71 -5.56 -3.73 6.72
C GLN A 71 -4.49 -4.47 5.90
N ILE A 72 -4.19 -5.71 6.29
CA ILE A 72 -3.27 -6.59 5.56
C ILE A 72 -3.77 -6.77 4.12
N GLY A 73 -2.85 -6.74 3.18
CA GLY A 73 -3.17 -6.91 1.75
C GLY A 73 -3.55 -5.62 1.03
N GLN A 74 -3.84 -4.53 1.73
CA GLN A 74 -4.07 -3.24 1.07
C GLN A 74 -2.81 -2.73 0.38
N ARG A 75 -2.99 -2.07 -0.75
CA ARG A 75 -1.90 -1.32 -1.36
C ARG A 75 -1.77 0.05 -0.70
N LEU A 76 -0.54 0.39 -0.40
CA LEU A 76 -0.19 1.60 0.33
C LEU A 76 0.96 2.32 -0.37
N ARG A 77 0.86 3.64 -0.43
CA ARG A 77 1.96 4.54 -0.74
C ARG A 77 2.30 5.36 0.50
N ALA A 78 3.53 5.23 0.95
CA ALA A 78 4.08 5.94 2.09
C ALA A 78 5.11 6.97 1.64
N THR A 79 4.96 8.21 2.07
CA THR A 79 5.97 9.24 1.95
C THR A 79 6.70 9.34 3.28
N HIS A 80 8.04 9.27 3.27
CA HIS A 80 8.87 9.25 4.48
C HIS A 80 10.17 10.03 4.29
N ASP A 81 10.87 10.30 5.37
CA ASP A 81 12.05 11.15 5.43
C ASP A 81 13.38 10.44 5.13
N GLY A 82 13.32 9.18 4.71
CA GLY A 82 14.50 8.34 4.47
C GLY A 82 14.99 7.60 5.72
N THR A 83 14.60 8.01 6.93
CA THR A 83 14.85 7.24 8.18
C THR A 83 13.74 6.22 8.45
N GLY A 84 12.66 6.29 7.68
CA GLY A 84 11.46 5.47 7.83
C GLY A 84 10.32 6.17 8.56
N LYS A 85 10.49 7.41 9.06
CA LYS A 85 9.41 8.18 9.67
C LYS A 85 8.48 8.69 8.58
N VAL A 86 7.21 8.30 8.68
CA VAL A 86 6.19 8.59 7.67
C VAL A 86 5.58 9.97 7.88
N SER A 87 5.38 10.70 6.79
CA SER A 87 4.67 11.98 6.75
C SER A 87 3.32 11.89 6.04
N LYS A 88 3.11 10.87 5.20
CA LYS A 88 1.83 10.63 4.51
C LYS A 88 1.67 9.15 4.18
N LEU A 89 0.49 8.61 4.45
CA LEU A 89 0.06 7.26 4.06
C LEU A 89 -1.19 7.36 3.20
N VAL A 90 -1.12 6.84 1.98
CA VAL A 90 -2.26 6.82 1.06
C VAL A 90 -2.58 5.38 0.70
N VAL A 91 -3.80 4.96 0.99
CA VAL A 91 -4.33 3.66 0.56
C VAL A 91 -4.88 3.80 -0.85
N ASP A 92 -4.34 3.00 -1.77
CA ASP A 92 -4.66 3.03 -3.19
C ASP A 92 -5.33 1.72 -3.62
N ALA A 93 -6.66 1.73 -3.75
CA ALA A 93 -7.37 0.64 -4.37
C ALA A 93 -7.16 0.66 -5.90
N ALA A 94 -6.94 -0.51 -6.49
CA ALA A 94 -6.85 -0.66 -7.94
C ALA A 94 -8.22 -0.53 -8.60
N VAL A 95 -9.25 -1.13 -8.00
CA VAL A 95 -10.63 -1.06 -8.49
C VAL A 95 -11.59 -0.89 -7.33
N ILE A 96 -12.54 0.02 -7.47
CA ILE A 96 -13.73 0.12 -6.62
C ILE A 96 -14.94 0.13 -7.54
N GLY A 97 -15.87 -0.81 -7.36
CA GLY A 97 -17.06 -0.87 -8.20
C GLY A 97 -17.92 -2.09 -7.97
N GLN A 98 -18.93 -2.24 -8.82
CA GLN A 98 -19.81 -3.38 -8.76
C GLN A 98 -19.15 -4.63 -9.35
N VAL A 99 -19.32 -5.76 -8.68
CA VAL A 99 -18.95 -7.08 -9.19
C VAL A 99 -19.93 -7.46 -10.31
N VAL A 100 -19.41 -7.71 -11.50
CA VAL A 100 -20.18 -8.07 -12.68
C VAL A 100 -20.34 -9.59 -12.79
N SER A 101 -19.26 -10.31 -12.54
CA SER A 101 -19.24 -11.78 -12.60
C SER A 101 -18.16 -12.35 -11.70
N VAL A 102 -18.33 -13.62 -11.31
CA VAL A 102 -17.36 -14.40 -10.54
C VAL A 102 -17.19 -15.75 -11.20
N ASP A 103 -15.94 -16.15 -11.42
CA ASP A 103 -15.55 -17.51 -11.83
C ASP A 103 -14.64 -18.08 -10.72
N ALA A 104 -15.27 -18.74 -9.76
CA ALA A 104 -14.55 -19.30 -8.62
C ALA A 104 -13.58 -20.41 -9.02
N ALA A 105 -13.87 -21.16 -10.09
CA ALA A 105 -13.01 -22.24 -10.57
C ALA A 105 -11.71 -21.70 -11.21
N ALA A 106 -11.83 -20.57 -11.92
CA ALA A 106 -10.67 -19.89 -12.50
C ALA A 106 -9.95 -18.96 -11.50
N GLY A 107 -10.50 -18.76 -10.29
CA GLY A 107 -9.98 -17.78 -9.35
C GLY A 107 -10.08 -16.34 -9.88
N ALA A 108 -11.17 -16.03 -10.61
CA ALA A 108 -11.32 -14.78 -11.33
C ALA A 108 -12.67 -14.11 -11.04
N LEU A 109 -12.68 -12.78 -11.13
CA LEU A 109 -13.92 -12.00 -11.10
C LEU A 109 -13.77 -10.76 -11.98
N GLN A 110 -14.92 -10.14 -12.31
CA GLN A 110 -14.95 -8.84 -12.97
C GLN A 110 -15.55 -7.80 -12.04
N VAL A 111 -14.84 -6.70 -11.82
CA VAL A 111 -15.27 -5.56 -11.01
C VAL A 111 -15.18 -4.29 -11.85
N ALA A 112 -16.26 -3.56 -12.01
CA ALA A 112 -16.30 -2.33 -12.81
C ALA A 112 -15.66 -2.49 -14.21
N GLY A 113 -15.86 -3.62 -14.88
CA GLY A 113 -15.28 -3.93 -16.19
C GLY A 113 -13.79 -4.31 -16.17
N GLN A 114 -13.16 -4.41 -15.00
CA GLN A 114 -11.78 -4.90 -14.85
C GLN A 114 -11.75 -6.38 -14.53
N ALA A 115 -10.91 -7.12 -15.25
CA ALA A 115 -10.60 -8.51 -14.89
C ALA A 115 -9.69 -8.51 -13.65
N VAL A 116 -10.09 -9.28 -12.64
CA VAL A 116 -9.38 -9.43 -11.37
C VAL A 116 -9.06 -10.90 -11.18
N LEU A 117 -7.82 -11.23 -10.87
CA LEU A 117 -7.35 -12.56 -10.54
C LEU A 117 -6.94 -12.61 -9.07
N ILE A 118 -7.43 -13.61 -8.32
CA ILE A 118 -6.90 -13.85 -6.98
C ILE A 118 -5.50 -14.43 -7.07
N ASN A 119 -4.67 -14.12 -6.10
CA ASN A 119 -3.35 -14.71 -5.96
C ASN A 119 -3.37 -15.77 -4.86
N VAL A 120 -3.17 -17.01 -5.23
CA VAL A 120 -3.04 -18.16 -4.30
C VAL A 120 -1.61 -18.73 -4.28
N ASP A 121 -0.69 -18.12 -5.04
CA ASP A 121 0.71 -18.53 -5.13
C ASP A 121 1.62 -17.45 -4.53
N ALA A 122 2.23 -17.75 -3.39
CA ALA A 122 3.14 -16.83 -2.70
C ALA A 122 4.40 -16.48 -3.52
N ALA A 123 4.77 -17.27 -4.53
CA ALA A 123 5.87 -16.93 -5.43
C ALA A 123 5.56 -15.70 -6.29
N LEU A 124 4.27 -15.43 -6.51
CA LEU A 124 3.78 -14.31 -7.32
C LEU A 124 3.46 -13.06 -6.48
N GLY A 125 3.81 -13.03 -5.21
CA GLY A 125 3.54 -11.90 -4.33
C GLY A 125 2.61 -12.22 -3.17
N SER A 126 2.09 -11.20 -2.51
CA SER A 126 1.15 -11.36 -1.40
C SER A 126 -0.08 -12.15 -1.83
N LEU A 127 -0.49 -13.10 -1.00
CA LEU A 127 -1.72 -13.85 -1.23
C LEU A 127 -2.94 -12.92 -1.10
N THR A 128 -3.98 -13.17 -1.88
CA THR A 128 -5.22 -12.39 -1.80
C THR A 128 -5.88 -12.61 -0.45
N GLN A 129 -6.09 -11.52 0.27
CA GLN A 129 -6.86 -11.46 1.50
C GLN A 129 -8.30 -11.03 1.20
N PHE A 130 -9.23 -11.45 2.04
CA PHE A 130 -10.63 -11.07 1.95
C PHE A 130 -11.04 -10.27 3.18
N GLY A 131 -12.07 -9.43 3.04
CA GLY A 131 -12.55 -8.61 4.15
C GLY A 131 -13.76 -7.77 3.78
N GLY A 132 -13.98 -6.67 4.50
CA GLY A 132 -15.12 -5.78 4.24
C GLY A 132 -15.31 -4.72 5.32
N ASP A 133 -16.50 -4.11 5.33
CA ASP A 133 -16.87 -3.07 6.27
C ASP A 133 -17.31 -3.70 7.61
N GLY A 134 -16.42 -3.64 8.61
CA GLY A 134 -16.71 -4.12 9.97
C GLY A 134 -16.49 -5.63 10.17
N THR A 135 -16.97 -6.12 11.30
CA THR A 135 -16.78 -7.51 11.78
C THR A 135 -17.95 -8.44 11.49
N ASP A 136 -19.09 -7.89 11.06
CA ASP A 136 -20.27 -8.68 10.70
C ASP A 136 -19.97 -9.57 9.48
N PRO A 137 -20.13 -10.90 9.54
CA PRO A 137 -19.92 -11.79 8.41
C PRO A 137 -20.72 -11.39 7.15
N ALA A 138 -21.90 -10.78 7.30
CA ALA A 138 -22.70 -10.33 6.17
C ALA A 138 -22.09 -9.13 5.43
N SER A 139 -21.26 -8.35 6.10
CA SER A 139 -20.60 -7.14 5.56
C SER A 139 -19.20 -7.38 5.03
N ARG A 140 -18.72 -8.62 5.03
CA ARG A 140 -17.37 -9.00 4.61
C ARG A 140 -17.35 -10.26 3.77
N TYR A 141 -16.28 -10.44 3.00
CA TYR A 141 -15.93 -11.71 2.38
C TYR A 141 -14.92 -12.45 3.26
N SER A 142 -15.02 -13.78 3.31
CA SER A 142 -14.01 -14.66 3.90
C SER A 142 -13.26 -15.44 2.82
N SER A 143 -13.84 -15.51 1.61
CA SER A 143 -13.26 -16.21 0.45
C SER A 143 -13.88 -15.71 -0.86
N LEU A 144 -13.35 -16.16 -2.00
CA LEU A 144 -13.92 -15.85 -3.30
C LEU A 144 -15.34 -16.39 -3.47
N THR A 145 -15.70 -17.48 -2.79
CA THR A 145 -17.04 -18.07 -2.89
C THR A 145 -18.15 -17.21 -2.27
N ASP A 146 -17.78 -16.26 -1.42
CA ASP A 146 -18.74 -15.32 -0.81
C ASP A 146 -19.05 -14.13 -1.72
N VAL A 147 -18.20 -13.91 -2.73
CA VAL A 147 -18.35 -12.79 -3.67
C VAL A 147 -19.46 -13.11 -4.66
N GLN A 148 -20.43 -12.21 -4.80
CA GLN A 148 -21.56 -12.36 -5.69
C GLN A 148 -21.65 -11.23 -6.72
N ALA A 149 -22.17 -11.56 -7.91
CA ALA A 149 -22.52 -10.53 -8.89
C ALA A 149 -23.57 -9.59 -8.30
N GLY A 150 -23.34 -8.28 -8.47
CA GLY A 150 -24.16 -7.23 -7.88
C GLY A 150 -23.59 -6.63 -6.60
N ASP A 151 -22.69 -7.30 -5.89
CA ASP A 151 -21.98 -6.73 -4.74
C ASP A 151 -21.15 -5.52 -5.15
N PHE A 152 -20.88 -4.65 -4.21
CA PHE A 152 -19.81 -3.64 -4.35
C PHE A 152 -18.53 -4.17 -3.72
N ALA A 153 -17.43 -4.05 -4.45
CA ALA A 153 -16.12 -4.48 -3.99
C ALA A 153 -15.08 -3.38 -4.13
N GLU A 154 -14.14 -3.37 -3.18
CA GLU A 154 -12.89 -2.65 -3.28
C GLU A 154 -11.76 -3.67 -3.43
N VAL A 155 -10.98 -3.53 -4.49
CA VAL A 155 -9.90 -4.45 -4.85
C VAL A 155 -8.57 -3.71 -4.76
N HIS A 156 -7.67 -4.22 -3.94
CA HIS A 156 -6.27 -3.83 -3.92
C HIS A 156 -5.46 -4.86 -4.70
N GLY A 157 -4.48 -4.40 -5.43
CA GLY A 157 -3.66 -5.25 -6.28
C GLY A 157 -2.87 -4.44 -7.29
N SER A 158 -2.14 -5.13 -8.14
CA SER A 158 -1.31 -4.53 -9.18
C SER A 158 -1.77 -4.93 -10.57
N PRO A 159 -1.69 -4.03 -11.56
CA PRO A 159 -1.90 -4.41 -12.94
C PRO A 159 -0.78 -5.33 -13.40
N VAL A 160 -1.15 -6.46 -13.98
CA VAL A 160 -0.21 -7.42 -14.57
C VAL A 160 -0.70 -7.83 -15.96
N LEU A 161 0.23 -8.14 -16.85
CA LEU A 161 -0.10 -8.66 -18.17
C LEU A 161 -0.26 -10.18 -18.10
N SER A 162 -1.46 -10.66 -18.34
CA SER A 162 -1.79 -12.10 -18.34
C SER A 162 -2.48 -12.47 -19.64
N GLY A 163 -1.93 -13.41 -20.39
CA GLY A 163 -2.52 -13.81 -21.68
C GLY A 163 -2.60 -12.67 -22.70
N GLY A 164 -1.73 -11.66 -22.63
CA GLY A 164 -1.75 -10.49 -23.51
C GLY A 164 -2.76 -9.41 -23.10
N GLN A 165 -3.45 -9.57 -21.97
CA GLN A 165 -4.41 -8.61 -21.46
C GLN A 165 -3.97 -8.09 -20.08
N TRP A 166 -4.22 -6.81 -19.82
CA TRP A 166 -4.05 -6.22 -18.51
C TRP A 166 -5.15 -6.70 -17.57
N VAL A 167 -4.77 -7.28 -16.45
CA VAL A 167 -5.65 -7.72 -15.37
C VAL A 167 -5.13 -7.21 -14.04
N VAL A 168 -5.99 -7.12 -13.03
CA VAL A 168 -5.55 -6.80 -11.67
C VAL A 168 -5.30 -8.10 -10.92
N ARG A 169 -4.06 -8.34 -10.48
CA ARG A 169 -3.76 -9.41 -9.52
C ARG A 169 -4.03 -8.87 -8.13
N ALA A 170 -5.09 -9.39 -7.52
CA ALA A 170 -5.56 -8.90 -6.23
C ALA A 170 -4.64 -9.34 -5.07
N THR A 171 -4.40 -8.42 -4.15
CA THR A 171 -3.77 -8.67 -2.85
C THR A 171 -4.79 -8.60 -1.72
N ARG A 172 -5.93 -7.89 -1.97
CA ARG A 172 -7.07 -7.85 -1.05
C ARG A 172 -8.36 -7.53 -1.81
N ILE A 173 -9.46 -8.12 -1.37
CA ILE A 173 -10.81 -7.86 -1.86
C ILE A 173 -11.72 -7.64 -0.66
N ASP A 174 -12.30 -6.44 -0.56
CA ASP A 174 -13.20 -6.05 0.50
C ASP A 174 -14.63 -5.88 -0.02
N LYS A 175 -15.60 -6.42 0.71
CA LYS A 175 -17.01 -6.10 0.50
C LYS A 175 -17.30 -4.68 0.96
N ARG A 176 -18.05 -3.92 0.18
CA ARG A 176 -18.51 -2.57 0.54
C ARG A 176 -20.03 -2.53 0.55
N ALA A 177 -20.62 -1.97 1.60
CA ALA A 177 -22.07 -1.77 1.66
C ALA A 177 -22.55 -0.78 0.60
N ALA A 178 -21.74 0.23 0.29
CA ALA A 178 -21.98 1.22 -0.75
C ALA A 178 -20.66 1.84 -1.22
N ILE A 179 -20.66 2.40 -2.43
CA ILE A 179 -19.52 3.15 -2.98
C ILE A 179 -19.95 4.58 -3.33
N GLY A 180 -19.11 5.56 -3.04
CA GLY A 180 -19.34 6.96 -3.42
C GLY A 180 -18.94 7.26 -4.86
N ALA A 181 -18.01 6.48 -5.41
CA ALA A 181 -17.51 6.60 -6.77
C ALA A 181 -16.93 5.27 -7.25
N ILE A 182 -16.99 5.02 -8.55
CA ILE A 182 -16.18 3.99 -9.19
C ILE A 182 -14.75 4.53 -9.25
N ARG A 183 -13.77 3.63 -9.00
CA ARG A 183 -12.36 3.85 -9.24
C ARG A 183 -11.81 2.70 -10.07
N VAL A 184 -11.04 3.03 -11.10
CA VAL A 184 -10.33 2.04 -11.92
C VAL A 184 -8.92 2.55 -12.16
N SER A 185 -7.92 1.77 -11.75
CA SER A 185 -6.51 2.05 -12.03
C SER A 185 -5.96 1.03 -13.00
N GLY A 186 -5.09 1.45 -13.92
CA GLY A 186 -4.44 0.56 -14.86
C GLY A 186 -3.65 1.32 -15.91
N VAL A 187 -3.28 0.63 -16.97
CA VAL A 187 -2.45 1.15 -18.05
C VAL A 187 -3.32 1.51 -19.25
N VAL A 188 -3.09 2.69 -19.82
CA VAL A 188 -3.81 3.19 -20.99
C VAL A 188 -3.46 2.37 -22.22
N SER A 189 -4.47 1.90 -22.91
CA SER A 189 -4.37 1.31 -24.24
C SER A 189 -5.42 1.90 -25.19
N ASN A 190 -5.27 1.70 -26.48
CA ASN A 190 -6.22 2.16 -27.51
C ASN A 190 -6.67 3.62 -27.34
N LEU A 191 -5.71 4.52 -27.06
CA LEU A 191 -5.98 5.95 -26.87
C LEU A 191 -6.47 6.59 -28.16
N LEU A 192 -7.68 7.16 -28.12
CA LEU A 192 -8.25 8.02 -29.16
C LEU A 192 -8.38 9.44 -28.59
N ASN A 193 -7.63 10.37 -29.18
CA ASN A 193 -7.61 11.79 -28.79
C ASN A 193 -7.84 12.71 -29.99
N THR A 194 -8.69 12.29 -30.95
CA THR A 194 -8.94 13.01 -32.20
C THR A 194 -10.38 13.45 -32.30
N GLY A 195 -10.63 14.67 -32.75
CA GLY A 195 -11.98 15.21 -32.90
C GLY A 195 -12.82 15.12 -31.63
N ALA A 196 -14.03 14.64 -31.75
CA ALA A 196 -14.97 14.45 -30.64
C ALA A 196 -14.68 13.17 -29.81
N ALA A 197 -13.94 12.22 -30.37
CA ALA A 197 -13.63 10.95 -29.66
C ALA A 197 -12.50 11.19 -28.65
N LYS A 198 -12.83 11.09 -27.38
CA LYS A 198 -11.92 11.20 -26.25
C LYS A 198 -12.05 9.94 -25.41
N THR A 199 -11.49 8.83 -25.92
CA THR A 199 -11.58 7.53 -25.26
C THR A 199 -10.23 6.86 -25.16
N PHE A 200 -10.06 6.01 -24.16
CA PHE A 200 -8.98 5.03 -24.05
C PHE A 200 -9.51 3.76 -23.37
N GLN A 201 -8.72 2.71 -23.34
CA GLN A 201 -9.05 1.51 -22.61
C GLN A 201 -8.13 1.34 -21.40
N VAL A 202 -8.72 0.81 -20.31
CA VAL A 202 -8.02 0.27 -19.15
C VAL A 202 -8.49 -1.18 -19.01
N GLY A 203 -7.60 -2.13 -19.26
CA GLY A 203 -8.02 -3.52 -19.43
C GLY A 203 -9.03 -3.65 -20.56
N ALA A 204 -10.19 -4.26 -20.29
CA ALA A 204 -11.28 -4.37 -21.24
C ALA A 204 -12.26 -3.17 -21.18
N LEU A 205 -12.16 -2.30 -20.17
CA LEU A 205 -13.07 -1.18 -19.96
C LEU A 205 -12.70 -0.01 -20.88
N THR A 206 -13.67 0.48 -21.65
CA THR A 206 -13.53 1.75 -22.37
C THR A 206 -13.82 2.91 -21.44
N VAL A 207 -12.97 3.90 -21.43
CA VAL A 207 -13.12 5.15 -20.66
C VAL A 207 -13.41 6.28 -21.61
N ASP A 208 -14.57 6.90 -21.48
CA ASP A 208 -14.89 8.18 -22.11
C ASP A 208 -14.47 9.32 -21.16
N TYR A 209 -13.45 10.07 -21.55
CA TYR A 209 -12.92 11.15 -20.73
C TYR A 209 -13.22 12.57 -21.29
N ALA A 210 -14.09 12.69 -22.30
CA ALA A 210 -14.39 13.96 -22.95
C ALA A 210 -14.88 15.02 -21.94
N ALA A 211 -15.85 14.68 -21.12
CA ALA A 211 -16.41 15.58 -20.09
C ALA A 211 -15.36 15.96 -19.03
N ALA A 212 -14.57 14.99 -18.56
CA ALA A 212 -13.50 15.22 -17.59
C ALA A 212 -12.42 16.17 -18.17
N LEU A 213 -12.05 15.99 -19.45
CA LEU A 213 -11.07 16.84 -20.13
C LEU A 213 -11.59 18.28 -20.24
N ALA A 214 -12.83 18.47 -20.69
CA ALA A 214 -13.46 19.78 -20.81
C ALA A 214 -13.56 20.50 -19.46
N ALA A 215 -13.75 19.76 -18.37
CA ALA A 215 -13.79 20.26 -17.01
C ALA A 215 -12.41 20.48 -16.36
N GLY A 216 -11.29 20.23 -17.08
CA GLY A 216 -9.93 20.30 -16.51
C GLY A 216 -9.64 19.27 -15.43
N LYS A 217 -10.33 18.13 -15.46
CA LYS A 217 -10.22 17.03 -14.50
C LYS A 217 -9.34 15.87 -14.99
N VAL A 218 -8.71 16.01 -16.17
CA VAL A 218 -7.64 15.12 -16.64
C VAL A 218 -6.31 15.76 -16.29
N ARG A 219 -5.51 15.14 -15.40
CA ARG A 219 -4.31 15.78 -14.83
C ARG A 219 -3.14 14.81 -14.71
N PRO A 220 -1.94 15.19 -15.14
CA PRO A 220 -1.66 16.28 -16.10
C PRO A 220 -2.02 15.82 -17.52
N ALA A 221 -2.91 16.57 -18.22
CA ALA A 221 -3.50 16.14 -19.50
C ALA A 221 -2.48 15.92 -20.61
N GLU A 222 -1.38 16.68 -20.59
CA GLU A 222 -0.27 16.58 -21.54
C GLU A 222 0.52 15.27 -21.44
N ARG A 223 0.38 14.54 -20.31
CA ARG A 223 1.02 13.24 -20.11
C ARG A 223 0.13 12.05 -20.49
N LEU A 224 -1.12 12.30 -20.90
CA LEU A 224 -1.99 11.20 -21.33
C LEU A 224 -1.50 10.61 -22.64
N ALA A 225 -0.97 9.41 -22.58
CA ALA A 225 -0.42 8.65 -23.70
C ALA A 225 -0.73 7.16 -23.52
N ALA A 226 -0.52 6.38 -24.58
CA ALA A 226 -0.52 4.92 -24.45
C ALA A 226 0.59 4.48 -23.48
N ASP A 227 0.35 3.34 -22.83
CA ASP A 227 1.27 2.70 -21.88
C ASP A 227 1.56 3.49 -20.59
N VAL A 228 0.85 4.60 -20.34
CA VAL A 228 0.92 5.30 -19.05
C VAL A 228 -0.10 4.78 -18.06
N ALA A 229 0.28 4.77 -16.79
CA ALA A 229 -0.64 4.42 -15.69
C ALA A 229 -1.60 5.55 -15.41
N VAL A 230 -2.87 5.22 -15.26
CA VAL A 230 -3.95 6.16 -14.92
C VAL A 230 -4.80 5.63 -13.78
N GLN A 231 -5.40 6.57 -13.06
CA GLN A 231 -6.49 6.33 -12.13
C GLN A 231 -7.71 7.11 -12.62
N VAL A 232 -8.80 6.40 -12.89
CA VAL A 232 -10.04 6.95 -13.40
C VAL A 232 -11.09 6.89 -12.31
N HIS A 233 -11.81 7.99 -12.13
CA HIS A 233 -12.95 8.07 -11.24
C HIS A 233 -14.21 8.32 -12.05
N GLY A 234 -15.31 7.67 -11.67
CA GLY A 234 -16.64 7.83 -12.26
C GLY A 234 -17.74 7.77 -11.21
N ALA A 235 -18.95 8.12 -11.63
CA ALA A 235 -20.14 7.96 -10.77
C ALA A 235 -20.35 6.48 -10.39
N PRO A 236 -20.99 6.16 -9.25
CA PRO A 236 -21.24 4.77 -8.82
C PRO A 236 -21.94 3.89 -9.87
N THR A 237 -22.76 4.50 -10.73
CA THR A 237 -23.47 3.85 -11.84
C THR A 237 -22.91 4.23 -13.21
N GLY A 238 -21.65 4.71 -13.25
CA GLY A 238 -21.05 5.30 -14.45
C GLY A 238 -20.60 4.31 -15.52
N VAL A 239 -20.65 2.99 -15.26
CA VAL A 239 -20.36 1.98 -16.28
C VAL A 239 -21.64 1.54 -16.97
N VAL A 240 -21.72 1.78 -18.27
CA VAL A 240 -22.84 1.36 -19.11
C VAL A 240 -22.28 0.66 -20.34
N GLY A 241 -22.68 -0.58 -20.57
CA GLY A 241 -22.22 -1.34 -21.73
C GLY A 241 -20.70 -1.41 -21.89
N ASN A 242 -19.98 -1.59 -20.78
CA ASN A 242 -18.51 -1.63 -20.72
C ASN A 242 -17.82 -0.29 -21.04
N VAL A 243 -18.54 0.83 -20.93
CA VAL A 243 -18.01 2.19 -21.06
C VAL A 243 -18.17 2.90 -19.73
N LEU A 244 -17.06 3.44 -19.18
CA LEU A 244 -17.05 4.32 -18.01
C LEU A 244 -16.98 5.76 -18.45
N THR A 245 -17.99 6.57 -18.10
CA THR A 245 -17.89 8.02 -18.21
C THR A 245 -17.04 8.55 -17.07
N ALA A 246 -15.86 9.07 -17.40
CA ALA A 246 -14.92 9.57 -16.41
C ALA A 246 -15.37 10.92 -15.83
N ALA A 247 -15.42 11.02 -14.50
CA ALA A 247 -15.55 12.27 -13.77
C ALA A 247 -14.19 12.94 -13.56
N ALA A 248 -13.13 12.15 -13.42
CA ALA A 248 -11.74 12.60 -13.34
C ALA A 248 -10.79 11.51 -13.82
N VAL A 249 -9.65 11.92 -14.39
CA VAL A 249 -8.54 11.05 -14.78
C VAL A 249 -7.26 11.62 -14.19
N ARG A 250 -6.53 10.80 -13.43
CA ARG A 250 -5.22 11.14 -12.87
C ARG A 250 -4.17 10.29 -13.53
N ILE A 251 -3.16 10.93 -14.12
CA ILE A 251 -2.07 10.26 -14.84
C ILE A 251 -0.88 10.16 -13.92
N GLY A 252 -0.38 8.94 -13.69
CA GLY A 252 0.68 8.70 -12.71
C GLY A 252 0.28 9.12 -11.29
N ALA A 253 -0.97 8.88 -10.89
CA ALA A 253 -1.57 9.39 -9.64
C ALA A 253 -0.77 9.03 -8.38
N ASP A 254 -0.09 7.90 -8.39
CA ASP A 254 0.77 7.41 -7.32
C ASP A 254 2.07 8.23 -7.17
N ARG A 255 2.41 9.07 -8.15
CA ARG A 255 3.62 9.91 -8.18
C ARG A 255 3.34 11.37 -8.49
N ASP A 256 2.07 11.74 -8.66
CA ASP A 256 1.67 13.11 -8.97
C ASP A 256 2.06 14.08 -7.85
N GLY A 257 2.64 15.20 -8.23
CA GLY A 257 3.13 16.23 -7.31
C GLY A 257 4.45 15.89 -6.59
N LEU A 258 5.09 14.75 -6.88
CA LEU A 258 6.42 14.47 -6.38
C LEU A 258 7.49 15.21 -7.20
N PRO A 259 8.51 15.81 -6.55
CA PRO A 259 9.63 16.42 -7.26
C PRO A 259 10.39 15.39 -8.10
N VAL A 260 10.93 15.84 -9.24
CA VAL A 260 11.92 15.06 -10.01
C VAL A 260 13.09 14.69 -9.10
N ALA A 261 13.69 13.53 -9.35
CA ALA A 261 14.75 12.93 -8.52
C ALA A 261 14.29 12.47 -7.11
N THR A 262 12.99 12.53 -6.79
CA THR A 262 12.47 11.86 -5.58
C THR A 262 12.87 10.40 -5.60
N ARG A 263 13.43 9.91 -4.50
CA ARG A 263 13.75 8.49 -4.35
C ARG A 263 12.48 7.69 -4.19
N VAL A 264 12.34 6.66 -5.00
CA VAL A 264 11.16 5.78 -5.04
C VAL A 264 11.59 4.35 -4.82
N GLN A 265 10.83 3.62 -4.02
CA GLN A 265 10.98 2.19 -3.82
C GLN A 265 9.65 1.50 -4.15
N LEU A 266 9.68 0.56 -5.07
CA LEU A 266 8.52 -0.21 -5.53
C LEU A 266 8.80 -1.70 -5.41
N GLY A 267 7.79 -2.48 -5.01
CA GLY A 267 7.78 -3.93 -5.08
C GLY A 267 6.63 -4.42 -5.94
N GLY A 268 6.84 -5.50 -6.70
CA GLY A 268 5.77 -6.08 -7.50
C GLY A 268 6.23 -7.04 -8.59
N LEU A 269 5.29 -7.44 -9.43
CA LEU A 269 5.55 -8.33 -10.57
C LEU A 269 5.92 -7.52 -11.81
N VAL A 270 6.99 -7.94 -12.47
CA VAL A 270 7.42 -7.39 -13.77
C VAL A 270 6.40 -7.75 -14.84
N SER A 271 6.02 -6.76 -15.62
CA SER A 271 5.20 -6.94 -16.81
C SER A 271 5.70 -6.03 -17.94
N GLY A 272 5.34 -6.33 -19.17
CA GLY A 272 5.72 -5.52 -20.33
C GLY A 272 7.23 -5.34 -20.49
N LEU A 273 8.04 -6.34 -20.14
CA LEU A 273 9.48 -6.28 -20.28
C LEU A 273 9.87 -6.09 -21.75
N ASN A 274 10.59 -5.02 -22.03
CA ASN A 274 11.19 -4.71 -23.33
C ASN A 274 12.71 -4.62 -23.18
N MET A 275 13.39 -5.73 -23.46
CA MET A 275 14.85 -5.82 -23.34
C MET A 275 15.59 -4.89 -24.32
N ALA A 276 15.01 -4.63 -25.50
CA ALA A 276 15.64 -3.72 -26.48
C ALA A 276 15.62 -2.27 -26.02
N ALA A 277 14.55 -1.85 -25.36
CA ALA A 277 14.42 -0.52 -24.75
C ALA A 277 15.04 -0.45 -23.36
N GLY A 278 15.38 -1.58 -22.72
CA GLY A 278 15.85 -1.64 -21.33
C GLY A 278 14.78 -1.19 -20.33
N THR A 279 13.51 -1.55 -20.56
CA THR A 279 12.38 -1.09 -19.75
C THR A 279 11.45 -2.22 -19.36
N PHE A 280 10.72 -2.04 -18.26
CA PHE A 280 9.57 -2.87 -17.88
C PHE A 280 8.54 -2.05 -17.08
N GLN A 281 7.35 -2.60 -16.95
CA GLN A 281 6.31 -2.05 -16.08
C GLN A 281 6.36 -2.73 -14.72
N LEU A 282 6.29 -1.94 -13.66
CA LEU A 282 6.20 -2.40 -12.28
C LEU A 282 5.12 -1.57 -11.58
N ASP A 283 4.04 -2.22 -11.19
CA ASP A 283 2.94 -1.55 -10.50
C ASP A 283 2.40 -0.30 -11.26
N GLY A 284 2.28 -0.43 -12.58
CA GLY A 284 1.87 0.66 -13.44
C GLY A 284 2.92 1.75 -13.65
N ALA A 285 4.13 1.58 -13.11
CA ALA A 285 5.25 2.47 -13.36
C ALA A 285 6.15 1.95 -14.49
N LEU A 286 6.52 2.81 -15.41
CA LEU A 286 7.61 2.49 -16.33
C LEU A 286 8.94 2.56 -15.57
N VAL A 287 9.70 1.48 -15.58
CA VAL A 287 11.04 1.39 -14.98
C VAL A 287 12.07 1.30 -16.11
N ARG A 288 13.09 2.13 -16.06
CA ARG A 288 14.27 2.05 -16.92
C ARG A 288 15.39 1.35 -16.19
N ILE A 289 15.87 0.25 -16.78
CA ILE A 289 16.91 -0.59 -16.16
C ILE A 289 18.28 0.13 -16.20
N GLY A 290 18.55 0.87 -17.30
CA GLY A 290 19.84 1.51 -17.50
C GLY A 290 20.98 0.50 -17.52
N THR A 291 22.01 0.76 -16.71
CA THR A 291 23.19 -0.12 -16.54
C THR A 291 23.14 -0.97 -15.28
N VAL A 292 22.01 -0.99 -14.59
CA VAL A 292 21.85 -1.69 -13.31
C VAL A 292 21.83 -3.21 -13.53
N ALA A 293 22.74 -3.91 -12.90
CA ALA A 293 22.72 -5.36 -12.85
C ALA A 293 21.71 -5.83 -11.77
N PRO A 294 20.81 -6.76 -12.10
CA PRO A 294 19.90 -7.31 -11.11
C PRO A 294 20.64 -8.08 -10.00
N GLU A 295 20.13 -7.97 -8.79
CA GLU A 295 20.63 -8.72 -7.62
C GLU A 295 19.67 -9.88 -7.26
N PRO A 296 20.17 -11.00 -6.70
CA PRO A 296 21.60 -11.34 -6.53
C PRO A 296 22.27 -11.57 -7.89
N THR A 297 23.60 -11.60 -7.90
CA THR A 297 24.39 -11.85 -9.11
C THR A 297 23.89 -13.08 -9.86
N GLY A 298 23.65 -12.92 -11.16
CA GLY A 298 23.07 -13.95 -12.02
C GLY A 298 21.55 -14.00 -12.05
N ALA A 299 20.87 -13.15 -11.27
CA ALA A 299 19.43 -13.01 -11.37
C ALA A 299 19.03 -12.40 -12.72
N VAL A 300 17.87 -12.80 -13.23
CA VAL A 300 17.35 -12.32 -14.50
C VAL A 300 15.96 -11.72 -14.27
N VAL A 301 15.75 -10.51 -14.80
CA VAL A 301 14.42 -9.89 -14.85
C VAL A 301 13.63 -10.53 -15.98
N ASN A 302 12.49 -11.12 -15.65
CA ASN A 302 11.55 -11.71 -16.61
C ASN A 302 10.13 -11.25 -16.31
N ASN A 303 9.25 -11.28 -17.30
CA ASN A 303 7.82 -11.08 -17.05
C ASN A 303 7.32 -12.12 -16.03
N GLY A 304 6.56 -11.64 -15.03
CA GLY A 304 6.08 -12.46 -13.92
C GLY A 304 7.08 -12.65 -12.77
N ALA A 305 8.35 -12.22 -12.92
CA ALA A 305 9.27 -12.20 -11.78
C ALA A 305 8.84 -11.14 -10.76
N TRP A 306 8.90 -11.46 -9.48
CA TRP A 306 8.72 -10.47 -8.42
C TRP A 306 10.04 -9.73 -8.18
N VAL A 307 10.00 -8.42 -8.26
CA VAL A 307 11.19 -7.58 -8.08
C VAL A 307 10.91 -6.45 -7.10
N LYS A 308 11.99 -5.97 -6.47
CA LYS A 308 12.03 -4.72 -5.75
C LYS A 308 12.97 -3.77 -6.47
N VAL A 309 12.49 -2.58 -6.78
CA VAL A 309 13.24 -1.52 -7.44
C VAL A 309 13.40 -0.35 -6.50
N ALA A 310 14.63 0.12 -6.34
CA ALA A 310 14.92 1.44 -5.78
C ALA A 310 15.49 2.30 -6.91
N GLY A 311 15.01 3.53 -7.05
CA GLY A 311 15.38 4.42 -8.12
C GLY A 311 15.00 5.87 -7.87
N ALA A 312 15.09 6.68 -8.90
CA ALA A 312 14.72 8.09 -8.89
C ALA A 312 13.61 8.37 -9.90
N LEU A 313 12.67 9.23 -9.51
CA LEU A 313 11.60 9.69 -10.38
C LEU A 313 12.16 10.60 -11.47
N ALA A 314 11.93 10.25 -12.72
CA ALA A 314 12.30 11.06 -13.88
C ALA A 314 11.22 12.11 -14.21
N GLU A 315 11.54 13.07 -15.05
CA GLU A 315 10.64 14.17 -15.44
C GLU A 315 9.36 13.67 -16.13
N ASP A 316 9.45 12.60 -16.92
CA ASP A 316 8.33 11.98 -17.62
C ASP A 316 7.50 11.03 -16.74
N GLY A 317 7.85 10.89 -15.45
CA GLY A 317 7.19 10.01 -14.49
C GLY A 317 7.67 8.57 -14.50
N ALA A 318 8.65 8.21 -15.34
CA ALA A 318 9.33 6.93 -15.26
C ALA A 318 10.26 6.86 -14.02
N ILE A 319 10.70 5.67 -13.68
CA ILE A 319 11.65 5.44 -12.59
C ILE A 319 12.97 5.00 -13.21
N ASP A 320 14.01 5.80 -13.03
CA ASP A 320 15.37 5.42 -13.39
C ASP A 320 15.92 4.55 -12.26
N ALA A 321 16.08 3.24 -12.51
CA ALA A 321 16.51 2.30 -11.50
C ALA A 321 17.95 2.57 -11.05
N ALA A 322 18.17 2.52 -9.74
CA ALA A 322 19.49 2.51 -9.12
C ALA A 322 19.82 1.12 -8.55
N GLN A 323 18.81 0.33 -8.22
CA GLN A 323 18.94 -1.04 -7.75
C GLN A 323 17.70 -1.85 -8.17
N ILE A 324 17.93 -3.07 -8.60
CA ILE A 324 16.87 -4.04 -8.93
C ILE A 324 17.20 -5.33 -8.20
N THR A 325 16.36 -5.73 -7.25
CA THR A 325 16.49 -6.99 -6.53
C THR A 325 15.41 -7.95 -7.02
N VAL A 326 15.84 -9.06 -7.62
CA VAL A 326 14.94 -10.12 -8.07
C VAL A 326 14.76 -11.12 -6.94
N ARG A 327 13.52 -11.42 -6.60
CA ARG A 327 13.21 -12.37 -5.56
C ARG A 327 13.56 -13.79 -6.02
N GLN A 328 14.26 -14.52 -5.17
CA GLN A 328 14.57 -15.93 -5.40
C GLN A 328 13.39 -16.81 -5.00
N ALA A 329 13.15 -17.89 -5.77
CA ALA A 329 12.03 -18.81 -5.54
C ALA A 329 12.02 -19.48 -4.14
N ASN A 330 13.17 -19.57 -3.48
CA ASN A 330 13.31 -20.20 -2.16
C ASN A 330 12.68 -19.37 -1.02
N SER A 331 12.31 -18.12 -1.28
CA SER A 331 11.68 -17.21 -0.29
C SER A 331 10.19 -17.00 -0.55
N ALA A 332 9.53 -17.89 -1.29
CA ALA A 332 8.09 -17.80 -1.58
C ALA A 332 7.24 -17.68 -0.30
N THR A 333 7.65 -18.36 0.79
CA THR A 333 6.97 -18.26 2.08
C THR A 333 7.08 -16.88 2.74
N ASP A 334 8.14 -16.10 2.42
CA ASP A 334 8.33 -14.79 3.03
C ASP A 334 7.30 -13.76 2.57
N LEU A 335 6.76 -13.91 1.33
CA LEU A 335 5.71 -13.03 0.80
C LEU A 335 4.34 -13.28 1.43
N ALA A 336 4.13 -14.47 1.95
CA ALA A 336 2.93 -14.81 2.70
C ALA A 336 3.06 -14.47 4.20
N ARG A 337 4.27 -14.06 4.67
CA ARG A 337 4.48 -13.72 6.07
C ARG A 337 3.87 -12.39 6.41
N VAL A 338 3.19 -12.38 7.56
CA VAL A 338 2.62 -11.19 8.18
C VAL A 338 3.07 -11.09 9.63
N ARG A 339 3.14 -9.86 10.12
CA ARG A 339 3.40 -9.56 11.52
C ARG A 339 2.30 -8.68 12.06
N LEU A 340 1.62 -9.14 13.09
CA LEU A 340 0.55 -8.40 13.76
C LEU A 340 1.01 -7.99 15.15
N LEU A 341 0.80 -6.73 15.50
CA LEU A 341 0.95 -6.21 16.86
C LEU A 341 -0.33 -5.49 17.25
N GLY A 342 -0.95 -5.91 18.32
CA GLY A 342 -2.17 -5.28 18.79
C GLY A 342 -2.87 -6.07 19.88
N PRO A 343 -4.00 -5.55 20.38
CA PRO A 343 -4.83 -6.27 21.33
C PRO A 343 -5.53 -7.45 20.64
N VAL A 344 -5.68 -8.53 21.41
CA VAL A 344 -6.59 -9.64 21.07
C VAL A 344 -8.02 -9.13 21.18
N THR A 345 -8.83 -9.42 20.18
CA THR A 345 -10.26 -9.18 20.17
C THR A 345 -10.97 -10.43 19.68
N GLY A 346 -12.26 -10.57 19.98
CA GLY A 346 -13.05 -11.71 19.51
C GLY A 346 -12.42 -13.06 19.84
N LEU A 347 -11.95 -13.23 21.06
CA LEU A 347 -11.33 -14.47 21.52
C LEU A 347 -12.36 -15.61 21.54
N VAL A 348 -12.19 -16.59 20.66
CA VAL A 348 -13.00 -17.80 20.65
C VAL A 348 -12.43 -18.81 21.64
N ASP A 349 -11.11 -19.03 21.59
CA ASP A 349 -10.36 -19.85 22.52
C ASP A 349 -8.88 -19.41 22.54
N GLN A 350 -8.00 -20.16 23.21
CA GLN A 350 -6.57 -19.83 23.32
C GLN A 350 -5.80 -19.92 22.00
N ASN A 351 -6.42 -20.40 20.94
CA ASN A 351 -5.82 -20.59 19.63
C ASN A 351 -6.49 -19.75 18.54
N ILE A 352 -7.77 -19.41 18.69
CA ILE A 352 -8.57 -18.72 17.68
C ILE A 352 -9.00 -17.36 18.21
N PHE A 353 -8.50 -16.30 17.61
CA PHE A 353 -8.74 -14.92 18.04
C PHE A 353 -8.50 -13.94 16.88
N ILE A 354 -8.81 -12.68 17.10
CA ILE A 354 -8.63 -11.60 16.12
C ILE A 354 -7.58 -10.63 16.63
N VAL A 355 -6.71 -10.14 15.76
CA VAL A 355 -5.77 -9.04 16.01
C VAL A 355 -5.85 -8.05 14.85
N ARG A 356 -6.23 -6.80 15.14
CA ARG A 356 -6.41 -5.76 14.11
C ARG A 356 -7.30 -6.22 12.95
N ASP A 357 -8.47 -6.76 13.28
CA ASP A 357 -9.48 -7.28 12.34
C ASP A 357 -9.00 -8.46 11.47
N VAL A 358 -7.82 -9.02 11.75
CA VAL A 358 -7.28 -10.21 11.08
C VAL A 358 -7.55 -11.43 11.94
N PRO A 359 -8.31 -12.42 11.47
CA PRO A 359 -8.49 -13.69 12.16
C PRO A 359 -7.16 -14.46 12.21
N VAL A 360 -6.83 -14.95 13.42
CA VAL A 360 -5.58 -15.68 13.71
C VAL A 360 -5.93 -17.08 14.16
N ASP A 361 -5.33 -18.07 13.52
CA ASP A 361 -5.29 -19.46 13.99
C ASP A 361 -3.89 -19.79 14.53
N ALA A 362 -3.78 -19.94 15.82
CA ALA A 362 -2.57 -20.29 16.54
C ALA A 362 -2.55 -21.75 17.02
N SER A 363 -3.42 -22.61 16.47
CA SER A 363 -3.54 -24.03 16.88
C SER A 363 -2.23 -24.81 16.70
N ASN A 364 -1.43 -24.43 15.72
CA ASN A 364 -0.16 -25.09 15.40
C ASN A 364 1.05 -24.43 16.07
N VAL A 365 0.87 -23.38 16.87
CA VAL A 365 1.99 -22.72 17.56
C VAL A 365 2.49 -23.63 18.68
N LEU A 366 3.75 -24.04 18.56
CA LEU A 366 4.41 -24.86 19.57
C LEU A 366 4.49 -24.13 20.91
N ALA A 367 4.47 -24.87 22.02
CA ALA A 367 4.55 -24.28 23.35
C ALA A 367 5.80 -23.40 23.54
N ALA A 368 6.94 -23.79 22.93
CA ALA A 368 8.18 -23.01 22.94
C ALA A 368 8.09 -21.69 22.17
N SER A 369 7.16 -21.59 21.20
CA SER A 369 6.89 -20.39 20.39
C SER A 369 5.76 -19.53 20.96
N ARG A 370 5.17 -19.92 22.10
CA ARG A 370 4.20 -19.11 22.88
C ARG A 370 4.92 -18.42 24.03
N ILE A 371 5.51 -17.28 23.75
CA ILE A 371 6.37 -16.57 24.70
C ILE A 371 5.54 -15.61 25.55
N GLY A 372 5.51 -15.85 26.88
CA GLY A 372 4.78 -15.01 27.81
C GLY A 372 3.24 -15.12 27.75
N CYS A 373 2.71 -16.03 26.93
CA CYS A 373 1.27 -16.23 26.70
C CYS A 373 0.74 -17.39 27.55
N ALA A 374 0.63 -17.20 28.88
CA ALA A 374 0.06 -18.24 29.76
C ALA A 374 -1.45 -18.38 29.52
N GLN A 375 -2.16 -17.29 29.37
CA GLN A 375 -3.60 -17.24 29.10
C GLN A 375 -3.93 -15.95 28.32
N LEU A 376 -4.60 -16.08 27.18
CA LEU A 376 -5.13 -14.96 26.42
C LEU A 376 -6.51 -14.56 26.95
N VAL A 377 -6.75 -13.26 26.96
CA VAL A 377 -8.06 -12.65 27.17
C VAL A 377 -8.22 -11.52 26.16
N ASP A 378 -9.45 -11.10 25.89
CA ASP A 378 -9.67 -9.90 25.08
C ASP A 378 -8.93 -8.71 25.70
N GLY A 379 -8.23 -7.95 24.87
CA GLY A 379 -7.33 -6.86 25.29
C GLY A 379 -5.89 -7.27 25.53
N SER A 380 -5.54 -8.58 25.58
CA SER A 380 -4.15 -9.05 25.68
C SER A 380 -3.33 -8.48 24.53
N GLN A 381 -2.22 -7.80 24.84
CA GLN A 381 -1.30 -7.30 23.82
C GLN A 381 -0.44 -8.44 23.27
N VAL A 382 -0.51 -8.67 21.99
CA VAL A 382 0.23 -9.76 21.35
C VAL A 382 1.04 -9.27 20.15
N ILE A 383 2.15 -9.98 19.93
CA ILE A 383 2.89 -9.97 18.66
C ILE A 383 2.70 -11.35 18.05
N VAL A 384 2.13 -11.39 16.87
CA VAL A 384 1.91 -12.62 16.11
C VAL A 384 2.80 -12.59 14.88
N SER A 385 3.66 -13.59 14.71
CA SER A 385 4.27 -13.91 13.43
C SER A 385 3.45 -15.02 12.80
N ALA A 386 3.01 -14.82 11.57
CA ALA A 386 2.06 -15.71 10.91
C ALA A 386 2.33 -15.81 9.41
N VAL A 387 1.69 -16.77 8.78
CA VAL A 387 1.66 -16.94 7.33
C VAL A 387 0.22 -16.81 6.85
N MET A 388 0.00 -16.03 5.79
CA MET A 388 -1.31 -15.95 5.12
C MET A 388 -1.72 -17.30 4.57
N GLN A 389 -2.98 -17.65 4.73
CA GLN A 389 -3.55 -18.85 4.13
C GLN A 389 -4.23 -18.48 2.80
N ALA A 390 -3.85 -19.17 1.74
CA ALA A 390 -4.42 -18.92 0.43
C ALA A 390 -5.94 -19.09 0.38
N GLY A 391 -6.64 -18.13 -0.20
CA GLY A 391 -8.07 -18.20 -0.42
C GLY A 391 -8.94 -17.93 0.81
N THR A 392 -8.35 -17.51 1.93
CA THR A 392 -9.08 -17.18 3.17
C THR A 392 -8.63 -15.81 3.73
N ASP A 393 -9.32 -15.33 4.74
CA ASP A 393 -8.93 -14.16 5.53
C ASP A 393 -8.13 -14.51 6.80
N VAL A 394 -7.91 -15.81 7.06
CA VAL A 394 -7.22 -16.32 8.25
C VAL A 394 -5.71 -16.34 8.05
N VAL A 395 -4.95 -15.98 9.08
CA VAL A 395 -3.51 -16.19 9.14
C VAL A 395 -3.17 -17.30 10.12
N LEU A 396 -2.22 -18.16 9.74
CA LEU A 396 -1.72 -19.26 10.58
C LEU A 396 -0.49 -18.77 11.34
N ALA A 397 -0.63 -18.64 12.66
CA ALA A 397 0.47 -18.22 13.51
C ALA A 397 1.54 -19.33 13.61
N ASP A 398 2.81 -18.93 13.54
CA ASP A 398 3.98 -19.77 13.82
C ASP A 398 4.70 -19.32 15.11
N GLU A 399 4.52 -18.06 15.53
CA GLU A 399 5.00 -17.54 16.80
C GLU A 399 3.96 -16.59 17.41
N LEU A 400 3.75 -16.73 18.71
CA LEU A 400 2.88 -15.89 19.51
C LEU A 400 3.65 -15.38 20.73
N ARG A 401 3.81 -14.08 20.83
CA ARG A 401 4.45 -13.43 21.96
C ARG A 401 3.44 -12.49 22.63
N CYS A 402 3.24 -12.68 23.92
CA CYS A 402 2.42 -11.79 24.73
C CYS A 402 3.32 -10.79 25.45
N GLU A 403 3.00 -9.53 25.33
CA GLU A 403 3.62 -8.49 26.12
C GLU A 403 2.91 -8.44 27.49
N ALA A 404 3.68 -8.46 28.56
CA ALA A 404 3.11 -8.21 29.87
C ALA A 404 2.43 -6.83 29.83
N PRO A 405 1.22 -6.68 30.41
CA PRO A 405 0.60 -5.38 30.53
C PRO A 405 1.62 -4.44 31.20
N LEU A 406 2.06 -3.41 30.50
CA LEU A 406 2.92 -2.39 31.07
C LEU A 406 2.09 -1.68 32.15
N ALA A 407 2.22 -2.11 33.40
CA ALA A 407 1.53 -1.50 34.52
C ALA A 407 1.84 0.00 34.51
N GLY A 408 0.84 0.82 34.24
CA GLY A 408 0.93 2.28 34.29
C GLY A 408 1.38 3.01 33.04
N ARG A 409 1.60 2.36 31.91
CA ARG A 409 1.75 3.07 30.63
C ARG A 409 0.44 3.05 29.85
N PRO A 410 -0.07 4.22 29.41
CA PRO A 410 -1.21 4.23 28.52
C PRO A 410 -0.81 3.53 27.21
N VAL A 411 -1.60 2.52 26.82
CA VAL A 411 -1.46 1.89 25.51
C VAL A 411 -1.87 2.94 24.49
N ALA A 412 -0.98 3.26 23.55
CA ALA A 412 -1.33 4.13 22.43
C ALA A 412 -2.35 3.39 21.55
N GLY A 413 -3.61 3.61 21.80
CA GLY A 413 -4.71 3.20 20.95
C GLY A 413 -5.15 4.38 20.10
N HIS A 414 -5.39 4.17 18.81
CA HIS A 414 -6.08 5.15 17.99
C HIS A 414 -7.59 4.91 18.11
N ALA A 415 -8.28 5.81 18.81
CA ALA A 415 -9.73 5.85 18.80
C ALA A 415 -10.13 7.04 17.91
N GLY A 416 -10.96 6.80 16.90
CA GLY A 416 -11.57 7.84 16.06
C GLY A 416 -13.04 8.03 16.47
N GLY A 417 -13.52 9.27 16.47
CA GLY A 417 -14.91 9.59 16.79
C GLY A 417 -15.07 11.07 17.13
N ALA A 418 -16.31 11.55 17.19
CA ALA A 418 -16.58 12.89 17.69
C ALA A 418 -16.41 12.93 19.21
N VAL A 419 -15.83 14.01 19.73
CA VAL A 419 -15.69 14.20 21.18
C VAL A 419 -17.05 14.46 21.80
N ALA A 420 -17.54 13.50 22.63
CA ALA A 420 -18.81 13.62 23.32
C ALA A 420 -18.68 14.37 24.66
N ALA A 421 -17.56 14.16 25.37
CA ALA A 421 -17.30 14.83 26.65
C ALA A 421 -15.80 14.96 26.91
N ILE A 422 -15.41 16.01 27.64
CA ILE A 422 -14.04 16.22 28.13
C ILE A 422 -14.12 16.38 29.65
N ASP A 423 -13.39 15.54 30.38
CA ASP A 423 -13.18 15.68 31.83
C ASP A 423 -11.75 16.17 32.08
N LEU A 424 -11.61 17.45 32.42
CA LEU A 424 -10.30 18.07 32.66
C LEU A 424 -9.69 17.65 34.00
N VAL A 425 -10.48 17.14 34.95
CA VAL A 425 -10.01 16.68 36.26
C VAL A 425 -9.45 15.26 36.12
N ALA A 426 -10.20 14.39 35.47
CA ALA A 426 -9.76 13.01 35.19
C ALA A 426 -8.77 12.93 34.02
N ARG A 427 -8.52 14.03 33.27
CA ARG A 427 -7.73 14.06 32.02
C ARG A 427 -8.16 13.00 31.02
N SER A 428 -9.46 12.85 30.85
CA SER A 428 -10.06 11.87 29.94
C SER A 428 -11.00 12.55 28.95
N LEU A 429 -11.19 11.91 27.81
CA LEU A 429 -12.20 12.30 26.82
C LEU A 429 -13.04 11.08 26.45
N THR A 430 -14.30 11.30 26.20
CA THR A 430 -15.23 10.29 25.69
C THR A 430 -15.50 10.58 24.23
N LEU A 431 -15.32 9.57 23.37
CA LEU A 431 -15.67 9.63 21.97
C LEU A 431 -17.05 9.00 21.77
N THR A 432 -17.85 9.57 20.89
CA THR A 432 -19.03 8.88 20.34
C THR A 432 -18.58 7.99 19.21
N ASP A 433 -19.12 6.78 19.13
CA ASP A 433 -18.99 5.92 17.97
C ASP A 433 -19.55 6.66 16.74
N PRO A 434 -18.89 6.59 15.57
CA PRO A 434 -19.31 7.28 14.36
C PRO A 434 -20.61 6.75 13.79
#